data_03c7dd3638b25b465682d38b7973eed0
#
_entry.id   03c7dd3638b25b465682d38b7973eed0
#
_cell.length_a   1.000
_cell.length_b   1.000
_cell.length_c   1.000
_cell.angle_alpha   90.00
_cell.angle_beta   90.00
_cell.angle_gamma   90.00
#
_symmetry.space_group_name_H-M   'P 1'
#
loop_
_entity.id
_entity.type
_entity.pdbx_description
1 polymer ?
#
loop_
_entity_poly.entity_id
_entity_poly.type
_entity_poly.pdbx_seq_one_letter_code
_entity_poly.pdbx_strand_id
1 'polypeptide(L)'
;VLHNVKPNRPKYMQGQEMVIKAIFDKNNSKLLGAQIIGYEGVDKRIDVLATAITFGANAEDLFHLDLAYAPPFSTTKDPVIYTGMIGHNITRGRKIITPEEVIKQNNDLLILDVRSPKQFEVNHVDGAINVPLKMLRSYAKTLDKNQKIVTYCNKGTTGNAAQNVLINLGFKQVFNLSGGNKNYQRYKRFQVERKKKN
;
A
#
# COMPACT_ATOMS: atom_id res chain seq x y z
N VAL A 1 6.62 -8.45 3.36
CA VAL A 1 6.69 -7.05 3.87
C VAL A 1 5.67 -6.21 3.15
N LEU A 2 4.92 -5.41 3.87
CA LEU A 2 3.99 -4.43 3.31
C LEU A 2 4.22 -3.02 3.91
N HIS A 3 3.77 -2.00 3.18
CA HIS A 3 3.74 -0.62 3.66
C HIS A 3 2.32 -0.08 3.57
N ASN A 4 1.88 0.56 4.64
CA ASN A 4 0.58 1.19 4.74
C ASN A 4 0.76 2.69 5.04
N VAL A 5 0.23 3.55 4.19
CA VAL A 5 0.30 5.02 4.36
C VAL A 5 -1.10 5.52 4.68
N LYS A 6 -1.34 5.90 5.93
CA LYS A 6 -2.65 6.38 6.40
C LYS A 6 -2.49 7.55 7.37
N PRO A 7 -3.48 8.46 7.43
CA PRO A 7 -3.49 9.49 8.46
C PRO A 7 -3.90 8.91 9.82
N ASN A 8 -3.40 9.53 10.89
CA ASN A 8 -3.78 9.20 12.25
C ASN A 8 -5.25 9.54 12.57
N ARG A 9 -5.79 10.60 11.93
CA ARG A 9 -7.18 11.11 12.09
C ARG A 9 -7.65 11.78 10.80
N PRO A 10 -8.94 12.18 10.68
CA PRO A 10 -9.46 12.81 9.48
C PRO A 10 -8.79 14.15 9.15
N LYS A 11 -8.81 14.54 7.87
CA LYS A 11 -8.17 15.78 7.40
C LYS A 11 -8.76 17.03 8.08
N TYR A 12 -10.08 17.09 8.32
CA TYR A 12 -10.72 18.22 9.00
C TYR A 12 -10.32 18.34 10.48
N MET A 13 -9.74 17.29 11.05
CA MET A 13 -9.11 17.29 12.38
C MET A 13 -7.59 17.43 12.29
N GLN A 14 -7.08 17.98 11.19
CA GLN A 14 -5.65 18.18 10.93
C GLN A 14 -4.81 16.89 11.01
N GLY A 15 -5.40 15.77 10.58
CA GLY A 15 -4.75 14.47 10.62
C GLY A 15 -3.46 14.42 9.81
N GLN A 16 -2.41 13.87 10.41
CA GLN A 16 -1.08 13.71 9.82
C GLN A 16 -0.84 12.26 9.40
N GLU A 17 -0.11 12.10 8.30
CA GLU A 17 0.17 10.77 7.76
C GLU A 17 1.28 10.06 8.52
N MET A 18 1.08 8.77 8.75
CA MET A 18 2.11 7.84 9.16
C MET A 18 2.32 6.76 8.11
N VAL A 19 3.50 6.15 8.14
CA VAL A 19 3.83 4.96 7.36
C VAL A 19 4.05 3.82 8.33
N ILE A 20 3.27 2.77 8.17
CA ILE A 20 3.46 1.50 8.87
C ILE A 20 4.12 0.52 7.91
N LYS A 21 5.29 0.01 8.29
CA LYS A 21 5.90 -1.17 7.66
C LYS A 21 5.57 -2.36 8.54
N ALA A 22 4.95 -3.40 7.97
CA ALA A 22 4.64 -4.63 8.69
C ALA A 22 5.25 -5.84 7.99
N ILE A 23 5.69 -6.80 8.77
CA ILE A 23 6.26 -8.07 8.31
C ILE A 23 5.34 -9.17 8.81
N PHE A 24 4.81 -9.94 7.87
CA PHE A 24 3.98 -11.11 8.15
C PHE A 24 4.68 -12.38 7.70
N ASP A 25 4.47 -13.46 8.44
CA ASP A 25 4.83 -14.79 8.01
C ASP A 25 4.07 -15.17 6.74
N LYS A 26 4.75 -15.81 5.81
CA LYS A 26 4.17 -16.12 4.49
C LYS A 26 3.15 -17.26 4.56
N ASN A 27 3.32 -18.20 5.51
CA ASN A 27 2.53 -19.42 5.57
C ASN A 27 1.27 -19.26 6.43
N ASN A 28 1.40 -18.59 7.58
CA ASN A 28 0.33 -18.47 8.57
C ASN A 28 -0.14 -17.03 8.81
N SER A 29 0.44 -16.06 8.09
CA SER A 29 0.14 -14.64 8.20
C SER A 29 0.32 -14.02 9.60
N LYS A 30 1.06 -14.66 10.51
CA LYS A 30 1.41 -14.06 11.80
C LYS A 30 2.18 -12.77 11.62
N LEU A 31 1.85 -11.77 12.41
CA LEU A 31 2.62 -10.53 12.47
C LEU A 31 3.96 -10.79 13.19
N LEU A 32 5.06 -10.65 12.45
CA LEU A 32 6.41 -10.89 12.94
C LEU A 32 7.14 -9.63 13.39
N GLY A 33 6.73 -8.47 12.89
CA GLY A 33 7.38 -7.22 13.22
C GLY A 33 6.68 -6.03 12.59
N ALA A 34 6.88 -4.84 13.19
CA ALA A 34 6.34 -3.60 12.70
C ALA A 34 7.29 -2.43 12.97
N GLN A 35 7.25 -1.43 12.10
CA GLN A 35 7.88 -0.13 12.27
C GLN A 35 6.89 0.94 11.85
N ILE A 36 6.84 2.05 12.60
CA ILE A 36 5.99 3.19 12.26
C ILE A 36 6.83 4.46 12.23
N ILE A 37 6.61 5.26 11.20
CA ILE A 37 7.17 6.60 11.08
C ILE A 37 6.03 7.58 10.90
N GLY A 38 5.99 8.63 11.72
CA GLY A 38 4.96 9.67 11.71
C GLY A 38 5.23 10.71 12.78
N TYR A 39 4.34 11.70 12.87
CA TYR A 39 4.48 12.80 13.83
C TYR A 39 3.55 12.65 15.04
N GLU A 40 2.35 12.11 14.85
CA GLU A 40 1.33 11.99 15.89
C GLU A 40 0.67 10.61 15.91
N GLY A 41 0.39 10.09 17.11
CA GLY A 41 -0.33 8.84 17.35
C GLY A 41 0.40 7.60 16.84
N VAL A 42 1.72 7.69 16.70
CA VAL A 42 2.61 6.57 16.39
C VAL A 42 2.70 5.62 17.57
N ASP A 43 2.87 6.17 18.78
CA ASP A 43 2.92 5.48 20.05
C ASP A 43 1.72 4.53 20.25
N LYS A 44 0.50 5.05 20.15
CA LYS A 44 -0.72 4.24 20.25
C LYS A 44 -0.70 3.04 19.29
N ARG A 45 -0.27 3.24 18.03
CA ARG A 45 -0.33 2.19 17.01
C ARG A 45 0.78 1.18 17.14
N ILE A 46 1.99 1.62 17.54
CA ILE A 46 3.09 0.67 17.77
C ILE A 46 2.81 -0.21 18.99
N ASP A 47 2.17 0.31 20.04
CA ASP A 47 1.80 -0.48 21.22
C ASP A 47 0.74 -1.54 20.87
N VAL A 48 -0.26 -1.20 20.04
CA VAL A 48 -1.24 -2.19 19.55
C VAL A 48 -0.55 -3.27 18.73
N LEU A 49 0.39 -2.90 17.85
CA LEU A 49 1.12 -3.88 17.03
C LEU A 49 2.08 -4.73 17.88
N ALA A 50 2.75 -4.14 18.88
CA ALA A 50 3.61 -4.87 19.80
C ALA A 50 2.80 -5.89 20.62
N THR A 51 1.63 -5.49 21.14
CA THR A 51 0.69 -6.38 21.81
C THR A 51 0.25 -7.52 20.88
N ALA A 52 -0.13 -7.20 19.65
CA ALA A 52 -0.53 -8.20 18.65
C ALA A 52 0.60 -9.21 18.37
N ILE A 53 1.85 -8.75 18.25
CA ILE A 53 3.02 -9.63 18.07
C ILE A 53 3.17 -10.55 19.28
N THR A 54 3.10 -10.01 20.50
CA THR A 54 3.26 -10.76 21.75
C THR A 54 2.25 -11.90 21.87
N PHE A 55 1.01 -11.67 21.47
CA PHE A 55 -0.05 -12.68 21.50
C PHE A 55 -0.15 -13.52 20.21
N GLY A 56 0.78 -13.36 19.29
CA GLY A 56 0.87 -14.16 18.07
C GLY A 56 -0.24 -13.92 17.07
N ALA A 57 -0.82 -12.72 17.05
CA ALA A 57 -1.89 -12.33 16.15
C ALA A 57 -1.46 -12.42 14.67
N ASN A 58 -2.39 -12.77 13.83
CA ASN A 58 -2.22 -12.81 12.37
C ASN A 58 -2.88 -11.61 11.68
N ALA A 59 -2.82 -11.55 10.37
CA ALA A 59 -3.37 -10.44 9.58
C ALA A 59 -4.90 -10.31 9.72
N GLU A 60 -5.61 -11.42 9.88
CA GLU A 60 -7.07 -11.45 10.05
C GLU A 60 -7.46 -10.92 11.42
N ASP A 61 -6.72 -11.30 12.47
CA ASP A 61 -6.91 -10.76 13.82
C ASP A 61 -6.78 -9.23 13.83
N LEU A 62 -5.75 -8.68 13.19
CA LEU A 62 -5.58 -7.23 13.05
C LEU A 62 -6.72 -6.56 12.28
N PHE A 63 -7.26 -7.23 11.27
CA PHE A 63 -8.38 -6.73 10.47
C PHE A 63 -9.66 -6.62 11.29
N HIS A 64 -9.87 -7.54 12.21
CA HIS A 64 -11.07 -7.62 13.05
C HIS A 64 -10.99 -6.89 14.40
N LEU A 65 -9.87 -6.19 14.67
CA LEU A 65 -9.77 -5.36 15.86
C LEU A 65 -10.86 -4.28 15.89
N ASP A 66 -11.52 -4.16 17.03
CA ASP A 66 -12.44 -3.06 17.34
C ASP A 66 -11.73 -2.02 18.21
N LEU A 67 -10.98 -1.15 17.57
CA LEU A 67 -10.20 -0.11 18.27
C LEU A 67 -11.06 1.10 18.55
N ALA A 68 -10.83 1.72 19.71
CA ALA A 68 -11.53 2.93 20.13
C ALA A 68 -11.44 4.03 19.04
N TYR A 69 -12.61 4.52 18.65
CA TYR A 69 -12.76 5.53 17.61
C TYR A 69 -13.50 6.78 18.11
N ALA A 70 -12.88 7.91 17.86
CA ALA A 70 -13.55 9.20 17.74
C ALA A 70 -12.74 10.07 16.78
N PRO A 71 -13.36 11.01 16.03
CA PRO A 71 -12.65 11.79 15.01
C PRO A 71 -11.36 12.48 15.46
N PRO A 72 -11.26 13.02 16.70
CA PRO A 72 -10.00 13.63 17.17
C PRO A 72 -8.84 12.65 17.30
N PHE A 73 -9.10 11.36 17.49
CA PHE A 73 -8.08 10.36 17.87
C PHE A 73 -7.77 9.36 16.75
N SER A 74 -8.71 9.10 15.86
CA SER A 74 -8.52 8.10 14.79
C SER A 74 -9.40 8.39 13.57
N THR A 75 -9.11 7.69 12.47
CA THR A 75 -10.05 7.51 11.35
C THR A 75 -10.98 6.33 11.67
N THR A 76 -12.15 6.26 11.02
CA THR A 76 -13.13 5.16 11.21
C THR A 76 -12.53 3.77 11.09
N LYS A 77 -11.54 3.61 10.23
CA LYS A 77 -10.67 2.44 10.19
C LYS A 77 -9.27 2.90 10.57
N ASP A 78 -8.80 2.48 11.74
CA ASP A 78 -7.47 2.83 12.21
C ASP A 78 -6.38 2.33 11.24
N PRO A 79 -5.24 3.00 11.13
CA PRO A 79 -4.08 2.52 10.38
C PRO A 79 -3.66 1.08 10.68
N VAL A 80 -3.80 0.61 11.92
CA VAL A 80 -3.55 -0.81 12.29
C VAL A 80 -4.52 -1.75 11.59
N ILE A 81 -5.81 -1.42 11.59
CA ILE A 81 -6.85 -2.20 10.90
C ILE A 81 -6.56 -2.26 9.39
N TYR A 82 -6.18 -1.13 8.78
CA TYR A 82 -5.77 -1.12 7.36
C TYR A 82 -4.55 -2.01 7.11
N THR A 83 -3.62 -2.09 8.05
CA THR A 83 -2.46 -2.99 7.95
C THR A 83 -2.91 -4.45 7.92
N GLY A 84 -3.83 -4.82 8.83
CA GLY A 84 -4.48 -6.13 8.82
C GLY A 84 -5.22 -6.43 7.51
N MET A 85 -6.01 -5.47 7.00
CA MET A 85 -6.73 -5.62 5.72
C MET A 85 -5.78 -5.89 4.54
N ILE A 86 -4.64 -5.21 4.48
CA ILE A 86 -3.66 -5.44 3.41
C ILE A 86 -3.06 -6.84 3.56
N GLY A 87 -2.67 -7.23 4.79
CA GLY A 87 -2.15 -8.57 5.08
C GLY A 87 -3.17 -9.66 4.73
N HIS A 88 -4.42 -9.51 5.15
CA HIS A 88 -5.50 -10.43 4.82
C HIS A 88 -5.75 -10.54 3.31
N ASN A 89 -5.70 -9.42 2.56
CA ASN A 89 -5.80 -9.48 1.11
C ASN A 89 -4.67 -10.30 0.47
N ILE A 90 -3.46 -10.25 1.04
CA ILE A 90 -2.32 -11.05 0.56
C ILE A 90 -2.58 -12.54 0.77
N THR A 91 -3.14 -12.95 1.92
CA THR A 91 -3.50 -14.35 2.18
C THR A 91 -4.55 -14.87 1.21
N ARG A 92 -5.40 -13.98 0.68
CA ARG A 92 -6.39 -14.26 -0.37
C ARG A 92 -5.85 -14.14 -1.79
N GLY A 93 -4.52 -14.22 -1.96
CA GLY A 93 -3.84 -14.23 -3.26
C GLY A 93 -3.65 -12.87 -3.93
N ARG A 94 -3.88 -11.75 -3.23
CA ARG A 94 -3.59 -10.41 -3.76
C ARG A 94 -2.09 -10.13 -3.65
N LYS A 95 -1.42 -9.98 -4.78
CA LYS A 95 0.03 -9.75 -4.84
C LYS A 95 0.33 -8.27 -4.59
N ILE A 96 1.34 -7.99 -3.81
CA ILE A 96 1.91 -6.65 -3.65
C ILE A 96 3.34 -6.63 -4.18
N ILE A 97 3.83 -5.45 -4.52
CA ILE A 97 5.21 -5.20 -4.93
C ILE A 97 5.73 -3.97 -4.20
N THR A 98 6.96 -4.02 -3.73
CA THR A 98 7.60 -2.89 -3.04
C THR A 98 8.17 -1.87 -4.02
N PRO A 99 8.40 -0.60 -3.60
CA PRO A 99 9.10 0.38 -4.43
C PRO A 99 10.48 -0.08 -4.90
N GLU A 100 11.20 -0.80 -4.06
CA GLU A 100 12.51 -1.35 -4.40
C GLU A 100 12.43 -2.37 -5.55
N GLU A 101 11.48 -3.30 -5.46
CA GLU A 101 11.26 -4.31 -6.51
C GLU A 101 10.83 -3.68 -7.84
N VAL A 102 9.96 -2.64 -7.78
CA VAL A 102 9.57 -1.89 -8.99
C VAL A 102 10.78 -1.24 -9.66
N ILE A 103 11.66 -0.60 -8.90
CA ILE A 103 12.87 0.04 -9.45
C ILE A 103 13.81 -1.00 -10.08
N LYS A 104 13.95 -2.18 -9.44
CA LYS A 104 14.81 -3.25 -9.95
C LYS A 104 14.28 -3.93 -11.21
N GLN A 105 12.96 -4.01 -11.36
CA GLN A 105 12.27 -4.77 -12.43
C GLN A 105 11.55 -3.87 -13.44
N ASN A 106 11.82 -2.57 -13.49
CA ASN A 106 11.02 -1.59 -14.23
C ASN A 106 10.78 -1.95 -15.71
N ASN A 107 11.77 -2.55 -16.38
CA ASN A 107 11.69 -2.91 -17.79
C ASN A 107 10.74 -4.09 -18.09
N ASP A 108 10.41 -4.90 -17.07
CA ASP A 108 9.56 -6.09 -17.22
C ASP A 108 8.11 -5.85 -16.76
N LEU A 109 7.80 -4.63 -16.30
CA LEU A 109 6.54 -4.30 -15.66
C LEU A 109 5.75 -3.30 -16.50
N LEU A 110 4.46 -3.57 -16.73
CA LEU A 110 3.51 -2.54 -17.11
C LEU A 110 2.98 -1.84 -15.85
N ILE A 111 3.37 -0.59 -15.67
CA ILE A 111 3.01 0.18 -14.47
C ILE A 111 1.86 1.13 -14.77
N LEU A 112 0.71 0.93 -14.12
CA LEU A 112 -0.52 1.68 -14.34
C LEU A 112 -0.84 2.61 -13.17
N ASP A 113 -0.76 3.91 -13.42
CA ASP A 113 -1.24 4.93 -12.49
C ASP A 113 -2.75 5.15 -12.66
N VAL A 114 -3.52 4.77 -11.65
CA VAL A 114 -4.98 4.88 -11.72
C VAL A 114 -5.53 6.19 -11.11
N ARG A 115 -4.67 7.15 -10.85
CA ARG A 115 -5.03 8.50 -10.38
C ARG A 115 -5.54 9.37 -11.54
N SER A 116 -5.99 10.58 -11.20
CA SER A 116 -6.32 11.59 -12.21
C SER A 116 -5.08 12.06 -12.98
N PRO A 117 -5.23 12.51 -14.26
CA PRO A 117 -4.11 13.06 -15.03
C PRO A 117 -3.37 14.17 -14.30
N LYS A 118 -4.09 15.10 -13.67
CA LYS A 118 -3.49 16.19 -12.87
C LYS A 118 -2.57 15.67 -11.75
N GLN A 119 -2.89 14.56 -11.11
CA GLN A 119 -2.03 13.97 -10.09
C GLN A 119 -0.83 13.25 -10.69
N PHE A 120 -0.99 12.66 -11.87
CA PHE A 120 0.09 12.02 -12.61
C PHE A 120 1.14 13.04 -13.06
N GLU A 121 0.71 14.17 -13.62
CA GLU A 121 1.58 15.25 -14.08
C GLU A 121 2.49 15.82 -12.98
N VAL A 122 1.99 15.90 -11.75
CA VAL A 122 2.79 16.41 -10.60
C VAL A 122 3.97 15.50 -10.27
N ASN A 123 3.73 14.21 -10.19
CA ASN A 123 4.76 13.17 -10.02
C ASN A 123 4.15 11.79 -10.22
N HIS A 124 4.92 10.86 -10.70
CA HIS A 124 4.50 9.47 -10.95
C HIS A 124 5.67 8.49 -10.76
N VAL A 125 5.38 7.21 -10.83
CA VAL A 125 6.39 6.14 -10.86
C VAL A 125 7.05 6.15 -12.24
N ASP A 126 8.37 6.08 -12.29
CA ASP A 126 9.13 6.11 -13.55
C ASP A 126 8.62 5.01 -14.50
N GLY A 127 8.37 5.36 -15.75
CA GLY A 127 7.85 4.44 -16.77
C GLY A 127 6.35 4.11 -16.64
N ALA A 128 5.62 4.74 -15.74
CA ALA A 128 4.19 4.49 -15.58
C ALA A 128 3.34 5.14 -16.68
N ILE A 129 2.25 4.47 -17.04
CA ILE A 129 1.20 4.98 -17.92
C ILE A 129 0.00 5.42 -17.06
N ASN A 130 -0.54 6.60 -17.33
CA ASN A 130 -1.73 7.07 -16.63
C ASN A 130 -3.00 6.47 -17.26
N VAL A 131 -3.67 5.64 -16.48
CA VAL A 131 -4.97 5.04 -16.83
C VAL A 131 -5.93 5.23 -15.65
N PRO A 132 -6.64 6.34 -15.55
CA PRO A 132 -7.59 6.58 -14.47
C PRO A 132 -8.53 5.40 -14.27
N LEU A 133 -8.87 5.07 -13.00
CA LEU A 133 -9.64 3.86 -12.66
C LEU A 133 -10.89 3.67 -13.51
N LYS A 134 -11.60 4.78 -13.82
CA LYS A 134 -12.81 4.75 -14.68
C LYS A 134 -12.53 4.25 -16.11
N MET A 135 -11.31 4.44 -16.61
CA MET A 135 -10.89 4.03 -17.97
C MET A 135 -10.28 2.63 -18.01
N LEU A 136 -9.95 2.07 -16.83
CA LEU A 136 -9.17 0.83 -16.73
C LEU A 136 -9.82 -0.36 -17.44
N ARG A 137 -11.14 -0.52 -17.35
CA ARG A 137 -11.85 -1.64 -17.99
C ARG A 137 -11.75 -1.60 -19.54
N SER A 138 -11.81 -0.41 -20.11
CA SER A 138 -11.66 -0.22 -21.57
C SER A 138 -10.21 -0.45 -21.98
N TYR A 139 -9.27 0.12 -21.27
CA TYR A 139 -7.84 -0.04 -21.53
C TYR A 139 -7.39 -1.50 -21.41
N ALA A 140 -7.91 -2.24 -20.42
CA ALA A 140 -7.58 -3.65 -20.20
C ALA A 140 -7.92 -4.57 -21.40
N LYS A 141 -8.81 -4.15 -22.31
CA LYS A 141 -9.13 -4.93 -23.53
C LYS A 141 -7.96 -4.97 -24.51
N THR A 142 -7.01 -4.04 -24.42
CA THR A 142 -5.84 -3.96 -25.32
C THR A 142 -4.61 -4.68 -24.77
N LEU A 143 -4.69 -5.25 -23.56
CA LEU A 143 -3.55 -5.81 -22.85
C LEU A 143 -3.49 -7.33 -22.93
N ASP A 144 -2.27 -7.88 -22.98
CA ASP A 144 -2.04 -9.31 -22.77
C ASP A 144 -2.30 -9.70 -21.31
N LYS A 145 -3.14 -10.71 -21.10
CA LYS A 145 -3.53 -11.20 -19.78
C LYS A 145 -2.42 -11.89 -18.99
N ASN A 146 -1.33 -12.27 -19.64
CA ASN A 146 -0.16 -12.86 -19.00
C ASN A 146 0.89 -11.81 -18.62
N GLN A 147 0.76 -10.57 -19.06
CA GLN A 147 1.67 -9.48 -18.73
C GLN A 147 1.72 -9.21 -17.24
N LYS A 148 2.90 -8.90 -16.72
CA LYS A 148 3.07 -8.44 -15.32
C LYS A 148 2.62 -6.99 -15.21
N ILE A 149 1.58 -6.75 -14.44
CA ILE A 149 0.98 -5.41 -14.28
C ILE A 149 1.11 -4.95 -12.83
N VAL A 150 1.58 -3.73 -12.64
CA VAL A 150 1.57 -3.05 -11.36
C VAL A 150 0.53 -1.94 -11.39
N THR A 151 -0.45 -1.99 -10.51
CA THR A 151 -1.42 -0.91 -10.33
C THR A 151 -1.05 -0.07 -9.11
N TYR A 152 -1.25 1.24 -9.18
CA TYR A 152 -1.04 2.09 -8.01
C TYR A 152 -1.91 3.35 -8.01
N CYS A 153 -2.08 3.90 -6.81
CA CYS A 153 -2.59 5.24 -6.58
C CYS A 153 -1.70 5.96 -5.57
N ASN A 154 -2.17 7.00 -4.88
CA ASN A 154 -1.34 7.71 -3.90
C ASN A 154 -0.88 6.85 -2.72
N LYS A 155 -1.73 5.96 -2.18
CA LYS A 155 -1.51 5.23 -0.93
C LYS A 155 -1.83 3.72 -1.00
N GLY A 156 -2.20 3.21 -2.18
CA GLY A 156 -2.50 1.80 -2.41
C GLY A 156 -3.99 1.41 -2.42
N THR A 157 -4.92 2.19 -1.85
CA THR A 157 -6.33 1.81 -1.75
C THR A 157 -7.02 1.71 -3.12
N THR A 158 -6.97 2.76 -3.93
CA THR A 158 -7.54 2.74 -5.30
C THR A 158 -6.72 1.83 -6.22
N GLY A 159 -5.40 1.70 -5.98
CA GLY A 159 -4.54 0.73 -6.66
C GLY A 159 -5.01 -0.71 -6.42
N ASN A 160 -5.37 -1.06 -5.18
CA ASN A 160 -5.96 -2.38 -4.86
C ASN A 160 -7.32 -2.59 -5.55
N ALA A 161 -8.16 -1.57 -5.65
CA ALA A 161 -9.41 -1.66 -6.41
C ALA A 161 -9.13 -1.95 -7.89
N ALA A 162 -8.16 -1.27 -8.49
CA ALA A 162 -7.71 -1.51 -9.86
C ALA A 162 -7.15 -2.93 -10.05
N GLN A 163 -6.34 -3.40 -9.11
CA GLN A 163 -5.85 -4.78 -9.09
C GLN A 163 -7.00 -5.78 -9.13
N ASN A 164 -8.02 -5.59 -8.29
CA ASN A 164 -9.20 -6.48 -8.28
C ASN A 164 -9.97 -6.44 -9.60
N VAL A 165 -10.12 -5.26 -10.22
CA VAL A 165 -10.74 -5.14 -11.55
C VAL A 165 -10.00 -5.98 -12.58
N LEU A 166 -8.66 -5.88 -12.64
CA LEU A 166 -7.86 -6.65 -13.60
C LEU A 166 -7.90 -8.15 -13.32
N ILE A 167 -7.79 -8.56 -12.05
CA ILE A 167 -7.91 -9.99 -11.67
C ILE A 167 -9.26 -10.55 -12.11
N ASN A 168 -10.35 -9.83 -11.87
CA ASN A 168 -11.69 -10.25 -12.28
C ASN A 168 -11.88 -10.27 -13.80
N LEU A 169 -11.05 -9.54 -14.56
CA LEU A 169 -10.98 -9.61 -16.02
C LEU A 169 -10.06 -10.74 -16.52
N GLY A 170 -9.49 -11.57 -15.63
CA GLY A 170 -8.69 -12.74 -15.97
C GLY A 170 -7.19 -12.49 -16.12
N PHE A 171 -6.67 -11.34 -15.66
CA PHE A 171 -5.22 -11.11 -15.63
C PHE A 171 -4.56 -11.90 -14.50
N LYS A 172 -3.45 -12.60 -14.79
CA LYS A 172 -2.83 -13.57 -13.87
C LYS A 172 -1.74 -12.97 -12.99
N GLN A 173 -1.08 -11.91 -13.44
CA GLN A 173 0.10 -11.32 -12.80
C GLN A 173 -0.11 -9.85 -12.48
N VAL A 174 -1.03 -9.55 -11.56
CA VAL A 174 -1.36 -8.17 -11.16
C VAL A 174 -0.89 -7.91 -9.73
N PHE A 175 -0.11 -6.86 -9.57
CA PHE A 175 0.45 -6.41 -8.31
C PHE A 175 -0.10 -5.04 -7.93
N ASN A 176 -0.23 -4.77 -6.63
CA ASN A 176 -0.48 -3.43 -6.13
C ASN A 176 0.78 -2.86 -5.48
N LEU A 177 1.18 -1.65 -5.86
CA LEU A 177 2.36 -0.99 -5.28
C LEU A 177 2.15 -0.68 -3.80
N SER A 178 2.96 -1.28 -2.97
CA SER A 178 2.91 -1.18 -1.51
C SER A 178 3.14 0.26 -1.03
N GLY A 179 2.12 0.86 -0.39
CA GLY A 179 2.13 2.26 0.03
C GLY A 179 1.94 3.28 -1.10
N GLY A 180 1.78 2.82 -2.35
CA GLY A 180 1.49 3.64 -3.53
C GLY A 180 2.59 4.64 -3.90
N ASN A 181 2.21 5.63 -4.71
CA ASN A 181 3.14 6.66 -5.20
C ASN A 181 3.86 7.41 -4.07
N LYS A 182 3.18 7.69 -2.96
CA LYS A 182 3.81 8.39 -1.83
C LYS A 182 5.00 7.61 -1.26
N ASN A 183 4.86 6.30 -1.09
CA ASN A 183 5.94 5.46 -0.61
C ASN A 183 7.06 5.33 -1.65
N TYR A 184 6.71 5.22 -2.94
CA TYR A 184 7.68 5.18 -4.02
C TYR A 184 8.55 6.46 -4.07
N GLN A 185 7.94 7.65 -3.99
CA GLN A 185 8.67 8.92 -4.02
C GLN A 185 9.57 9.10 -2.79
N ARG A 186 9.15 8.62 -1.61
CA ARG A 186 9.99 8.60 -0.39
C ARG A 186 11.20 7.69 -0.56
N TYR A 187 10.99 6.48 -1.07
CA TYR A 187 12.06 5.53 -1.32
C TYR A 187 13.06 6.06 -2.36
N LYS A 188 12.58 6.63 -3.47
CA LYS A 188 13.42 7.24 -4.50
C LYS A 188 14.31 8.37 -3.94
N ARG A 189 13.76 9.26 -3.13
CA ARG A 189 14.51 10.30 -2.43
C ARG A 189 15.60 9.72 -1.54
N PHE A 190 15.26 8.76 -0.72
CA PHE A 190 16.21 8.08 0.16
C PHE A 190 17.38 7.46 -0.63
N GLN A 191 17.12 6.84 -1.77
CA GLN A 191 18.17 6.28 -2.63
C GLN A 191 19.12 7.36 -3.17
N VAL A 192 18.61 8.51 -3.56
CA VAL A 192 19.42 9.64 -4.04
C VAL A 192 20.29 10.20 -2.91
N GLU A 193 19.72 10.39 -1.72
CA GLU A 193 20.44 10.90 -0.55
C GLU A 193 21.54 9.93 -0.09
N ARG A 194 21.28 8.62 -0.12
CA ARG A 194 22.27 7.59 0.21
C ARG A 194 23.46 7.60 -0.76
N LYS A 195 23.21 7.76 -2.07
CA LYS A 195 24.27 7.84 -3.09
C LYS A 195 25.14 9.09 -2.97
N LYS A 196 24.64 10.17 -2.36
CA LYS A 196 25.43 11.40 -2.13
C LYS A 196 26.33 11.32 -0.89
N LYS A 197 26.10 10.35 -0.01
CA LYS A 197 26.87 10.17 1.23
C LYS A 197 27.96 9.10 1.14
N ASN A 198 27.96 8.34 0.05
CA ASN A 198 28.99 7.37 -0.32
C ASN A 198 29.84 7.93 -1.49
#